data_b09579c9c2e18d261c51edb08fdace6c
#
_entry.id   b09579c9c2e18d261c51edb08fdace6c
#
_cell.length_a   1.000
_cell.length_b   1.000
_cell.length_c   1.000
_cell.angle_alpha   90.00
_cell.angle_beta   90.00
_cell.angle_gamma   90.00
#
_symmetry.space_group_name_H-M   'P 1'
#
loop_
_entity.id
_entity.type
_entity.pdbx_description
1 polymer ?
#
loop_
_entity_poly.entity_id
_entity_poly.type
_entity_poly.pdbx_seq_one_letter_code
_entity_poly.pdbx_strand_id
1 'polypeptide(L)'
;MRPKVLIFIDWFYPGFKSGGPVQSILNLTAHLGEFFDFYVITRDTDYCESIPMKGILSNQWNKINDHLHVYYCSANSIKAKLFKQLFKEINPDVLYINGIFSSKFSILPAYLFKNFRLRKIVGTRGMLAKGALQIKGLKKAAFLFLANQTNLYSNYQLHVTNFNEQEDVINVLGKEVKLFVAPNLPQKITLNYRSLVSSDVLNIINVARISPEKNLIFALQSLKKVKRKILFDIYGSVYNNDYWSRCQVVINELPSNIIVNYKGVLDSDLVINTISQYHLFYMPTLGENYGHVIVQSFMASTPVLISNKTPWQNLESLNCGFDLDLSQPELFSSLIDKVDMDLLLKWRKGAFLMAQNTVNNTENISLNKQLLWPNNS
;
A
#
# COMPACT_ATOMS: atom_id res chain seq x y z
N MET A 1 -11.76 -29.16 -6.38
CA MET A 1 -11.40 -27.89 -7.06
C MET A 1 -11.20 -26.80 -6.02
N ARG A 2 -10.26 -25.89 -6.23
CA ARG A 2 -10.09 -24.73 -5.35
C ARG A 2 -11.19 -23.72 -5.64
N PRO A 3 -11.71 -22.99 -4.62
CA PRO A 3 -12.66 -21.93 -4.83
C PRO A 3 -12.06 -20.82 -5.73
N LYS A 4 -12.90 -20.28 -6.62
CA LYS A 4 -12.52 -19.21 -7.54
C LYS A 4 -12.85 -17.86 -6.95
N VAL A 5 -11.85 -16.99 -6.84
CA VAL A 5 -11.99 -15.62 -6.35
C VAL A 5 -11.85 -14.64 -7.51
N LEU A 6 -12.94 -13.93 -7.85
CA LEU A 6 -12.94 -12.88 -8.85
C LEU A 6 -12.66 -11.53 -8.17
N ILE A 7 -11.60 -10.84 -8.60
CA ILE A 7 -11.15 -9.57 -8.03
C ILE A 7 -11.30 -8.46 -9.05
N PHE A 8 -11.93 -7.35 -8.66
CA PHE A 8 -11.94 -6.09 -9.42
C PHE A 8 -11.00 -5.08 -8.76
N ILE A 9 -10.06 -4.54 -9.55
CA ILE A 9 -9.11 -3.52 -9.12
C ILE A 9 -8.76 -2.60 -10.30
N ASP A 10 -8.56 -1.28 -10.05
CA ASP A 10 -8.28 -0.33 -11.13
C ASP A 10 -6.94 -0.59 -11.83
N TRP A 11 -5.88 -0.81 -11.08
CA TRP A 11 -4.50 -1.05 -11.56
C TRP A 11 -3.91 -2.26 -10.86
N PHE A 12 -3.21 -3.09 -11.61
CA PHE A 12 -2.62 -4.30 -11.08
C PHE A 12 -1.27 -4.61 -11.75
N TYR A 13 -0.56 -5.62 -11.22
CA TYR A 13 0.69 -6.13 -11.79
C TYR A 13 0.58 -6.37 -13.30
N PRO A 14 1.59 -6.03 -14.13
CA PRO A 14 2.92 -5.56 -13.76
C PRO A 14 2.99 -4.07 -13.41
N GLY A 15 1.90 -3.31 -13.49
CA GLY A 15 1.82 -1.93 -13.04
C GLY A 15 2.02 -1.82 -11.53
N PHE A 16 2.76 -0.81 -11.08
CA PHE A 16 3.10 -0.59 -9.67
C PHE A 16 2.93 0.84 -9.19
N LYS A 17 2.69 1.80 -10.09
CA LYS A 17 2.61 3.25 -9.76
C LYS A 17 1.45 3.58 -8.83
N SER A 18 0.39 2.78 -8.80
CA SER A 18 -0.70 2.98 -7.85
C SER A 18 -0.35 2.57 -6.41
N GLY A 19 0.76 1.85 -6.21
CA GLY A 19 1.35 1.57 -4.90
C GLY A 19 0.61 0.52 -4.07
N GLY A 20 0.28 0.85 -2.82
CA GLY A 20 -0.22 -0.08 -1.80
C GLY A 20 -1.36 -1.01 -2.22
N PRO A 21 -2.42 -0.54 -2.91
CA PRO A 21 -3.53 -1.42 -3.36
C PRO A 21 -3.09 -2.58 -4.26
N VAL A 22 -2.17 -2.34 -5.20
CA VAL A 22 -1.59 -3.39 -6.07
C VAL A 22 -0.84 -4.40 -5.21
N GLN A 23 0.04 -3.91 -4.34
CA GLN A 23 0.87 -4.75 -3.48
C GLN A 23 0.01 -5.60 -2.53
N SER A 24 -1.08 -5.04 -1.98
CA SER A 24 -1.99 -5.79 -1.10
C SER A 24 -2.63 -6.99 -1.79
N ILE A 25 -3.12 -6.82 -3.03
CA ILE A 25 -3.74 -7.93 -3.77
C ILE A 25 -2.68 -8.91 -4.28
N LEU A 26 -1.53 -8.43 -4.75
CA LEU A 26 -0.44 -9.30 -5.20
C LEU A 26 0.06 -10.20 -4.06
N ASN A 27 0.26 -9.65 -2.88
CA ASN A 27 0.66 -10.42 -1.70
C ASN A 27 -0.43 -11.39 -1.26
N LEU A 28 -1.70 -10.97 -1.26
CA LEU A 28 -2.84 -11.83 -0.96
C LEU A 28 -2.86 -13.07 -1.86
N THR A 29 -2.74 -12.87 -3.18
CA THR A 29 -2.74 -13.96 -4.15
C THR A 29 -1.51 -14.86 -4.03
N ALA A 30 -0.33 -14.31 -3.68
CA ALA A 30 0.89 -15.06 -3.47
C ALA A 30 0.84 -15.97 -2.22
N HIS A 31 0.22 -15.50 -1.13
CA HIS A 31 0.09 -16.28 0.09
C HIS A 31 -1.02 -17.34 0.01
N LEU A 32 -2.12 -17.03 -0.69
CA LEU A 32 -3.30 -17.88 -0.69
C LEU A 32 -3.50 -18.69 -1.99
N GLY A 33 -2.57 -18.66 -2.93
CA GLY A 33 -2.67 -19.37 -4.21
C GLY A 33 -2.74 -20.90 -4.10
N GLU A 34 -2.30 -21.48 -2.98
CA GLU A 34 -2.47 -22.91 -2.71
C GLU A 34 -3.93 -23.28 -2.36
N PHE A 35 -4.72 -22.32 -1.90
CA PHE A 35 -6.10 -22.51 -1.43
C PHE A 35 -7.16 -22.03 -2.42
N PHE A 36 -6.83 -21.06 -3.27
CA PHE A 36 -7.78 -20.40 -4.18
C PHE A 36 -7.18 -20.23 -5.57
N ASP A 37 -8.07 -20.20 -6.59
CA ASP A 37 -7.74 -19.75 -7.93
C ASP A 37 -8.22 -18.31 -8.11
N PHE A 38 -7.30 -17.38 -8.39
CA PHE A 38 -7.56 -15.95 -8.50
C PHE A 38 -7.71 -15.49 -9.93
N TYR A 39 -8.77 -14.75 -10.18
CA TYR A 39 -9.08 -14.11 -11.45
C TYR A 39 -9.18 -12.60 -11.21
N VAL A 40 -8.29 -11.81 -11.77
CA VAL A 40 -8.24 -10.36 -11.56
C VAL A 40 -8.68 -9.65 -12.83
N ILE A 41 -9.62 -8.71 -12.72
CA ILE A 41 -10.03 -7.82 -13.81
C ILE A 41 -9.51 -6.42 -13.49
N THR A 42 -8.71 -5.86 -14.40
CA THR A 42 -8.02 -4.59 -14.22
C THR A 42 -7.88 -3.82 -15.53
N ARG A 43 -7.30 -2.62 -15.50
CA ARG A 43 -6.93 -1.86 -16.70
C ARG A 43 -5.66 -2.42 -17.33
N ASP A 44 -5.50 -2.21 -18.64
CA ASP A 44 -4.28 -2.56 -19.37
C ASP A 44 -3.18 -1.49 -19.25
N THR A 45 -3.46 -0.35 -18.58
CA THR A 45 -2.51 0.74 -18.34
C THR A 45 -2.12 0.80 -16.87
N ASP A 46 -0.92 1.32 -16.56
CA ASP A 46 -0.56 1.66 -15.18
C ASP A 46 -1.18 3.01 -14.76
N TYR A 47 -1.08 3.32 -13.48
CA TYR A 47 -1.61 4.55 -12.90
C TYR A 47 -0.99 5.79 -13.55
N CYS A 48 -1.85 6.73 -13.96
CA CYS A 48 -1.50 7.94 -14.72
C CYS A 48 -0.85 7.70 -16.09
N GLU A 49 -0.97 6.48 -16.63
CA GLU A 49 -0.52 6.15 -17.99
C GLU A 49 -1.71 5.99 -18.94
N SER A 50 -1.45 6.25 -20.22
CA SER A 50 -2.44 6.06 -21.30
C SER A 50 -2.07 4.93 -22.27
N ILE A 51 -0.85 4.42 -22.16
CA ILE A 51 -0.31 3.36 -23.02
C ILE A 51 -0.41 2.03 -22.28
N PRO A 52 -0.85 0.94 -22.93
CA PRO A 52 -0.85 -0.39 -22.33
C PRO A 52 0.52 -0.79 -21.80
N MET A 53 0.53 -1.49 -20.65
CA MET A 53 1.76 -2.00 -20.03
C MET A 53 2.47 -2.98 -20.97
N LYS A 54 3.80 -3.01 -20.91
CA LYS A 54 4.59 -3.95 -21.70
C LYS A 54 4.43 -5.38 -21.18
N GLY A 55 4.44 -6.35 -22.10
CA GLY A 55 4.40 -7.77 -21.74
C GLY A 55 3.02 -8.32 -21.37
N ILE A 56 1.95 -7.54 -21.52
CA ILE A 56 0.57 -8.01 -21.33
C ILE A 56 -0.18 -8.10 -22.67
N LEU A 57 -1.25 -8.87 -22.66
CA LEU A 57 -2.18 -8.98 -23.78
C LEU A 57 -3.53 -8.37 -23.35
N SER A 58 -3.91 -7.23 -23.96
CA SER A 58 -5.17 -6.54 -23.65
C SER A 58 -6.39 -7.32 -24.12
N ASN A 59 -7.50 -7.20 -23.37
CA ASN A 59 -8.81 -7.80 -23.64
C ASN A 59 -8.83 -9.34 -23.72
N GLN A 60 -7.92 -9.98 -23.01
CA GLN A 60 -7.89 -11.43 -22.82
C GLN A 60 -7.26 -11.81 -21.49
N TRP A 61 -7.43 -13.08 -21.10
CA TRP A 61 -6.81 -13.64 -19.91
C TRP A 61 -5.31 -13.84 -20.12
N ASN A 62 -4.51 -13.36 -19.18
CA ASN A 62 -3.08 -13.58 -19.09
C ASN A 62 -2.82 -14.47 -17.87
N LYS A 63 -2.21 -15.63 -18.06
CA LYS A 63 -1.78 -16.50 -16.97
C LYS A 63 -0.48 -15.95 -16.37
N ILE A 64 -0.53 -15.49 -15.13
CA ILE A 64 0.66 -14.99 -14.41
C ILE A 64 1.39 -16.16 -13.73
N ASN A 65 0.64 -17.06 -13.10
CA ASN A 65 1.12 -18.31 -12.54
C ASN A 65 -0.03 -19.34 -12.48
N ASP A 66 0.16 -20.48 -11.82
CA ASP A 66 -0.84 -21.55 -11.79
C ASP A 66 -2.13 -21.18 -11.03
N HIS A 67 -2.11 -20.12 -10.23
CA HIS A 67 -3.23 -19.69 -9.37
C HIS A 67 -3.71 -18.28 -9.66
N LEU A 68 -3.06 -17.56 -10.55
CA LEU A 68 -3.36 -16.15 -10.83
C LEU A 68 -3.51 -15.89 -12.32
N HIS A 69 -4.71 -15.49 -12.72
CA HIS A 69 -5.06 -15.08 -14.07
C HIS A 69 -5.55 -13.64 -14.06
N VAL A 70 -5.08 -12.83 -15.02
CA VAL A 70 -5.40 -11.40 -15.09
C VAL A 70 -6.00 -11.05 -16.43
N TYR A 71 -7.14 -10.40 -16.43
CA TYR A 71 -7.78 -9.83 -17.62
C TYR A 71 -7.51 -8.33 -17.66
N TYR A 72 -6.72 -7.89 -18.62
CA TYR A 72 -6.37 -6.50 -18.81
C TYR A 72 -7.34 -5.82 -19.76
N CYS A 73 -8.21 -4.95 -19.23
CA CYS A 73 -9.22 -4.25 -20.02
C CYS A 73 -8.65 -3.01 -20.68
N SER A 74 -8.75 -2.89 -22.01
CA SER A 74 -8.54 -1.61 -22.68
C SER A 74 -9.62 -0.59 -22.28
N ALA A 75 -9.32 0.69 -22.34
CA ALA A 75 -10.25 1.75 -21.90
C ALA A 75 -11.65 1.65 -22.52
N ASN A 76 -11.74 1.27 -23.82
CA ASN A 76 -12.99 1.15 -24.56
C ASN A 76 -13.78 -0.12 -24.22
N SER A 77 -13.12 -1.15 -23.68
CA SER A 77 -13.75 -2.44 -23.35
C SER A 77 -14.42 -2.44 -21.96
N ILE A 78 -14.11 -1.48 -21.09
CA ILE A 78 -14.61 -1.41 -19.71
C ILE A 78 -16.10 -1.05 -19.71
N LYS A 79 -16.95 -2.08 -19.81
CA LYS A 79 -18.42 -1.97 -19.89
C LYS A 79 -19.09 -3.05 -19.05
N ALA A 80 -20.31 -2.77 -18.59
CA ALA A 80 -21.12 -3.73 -17.83
C ALA A 80 -21.31 -5.10 -18.55
N LYS A 81 -21.44 -5.09 -19.89
CA LYS A 81 -21.58 -6.30 -20.70
C LYS A 81 -20.35 -7.22 -20.55
N LEU A 82 -19.15 -6.65 -20.65
CA LEU A 82 -17.91 -7.41 -20.49
C LEU A 82 -17.81 -8.03 -19.07
N PHE A 83 -18.07 -7.24 -18.02
CA PHE A 83 -17.98 -7.74 -16.65
C PHE A 83 -18.96 -8.88 -16.37
N LYS A 84 -20.20 -8.78 -16.89
CA LYS A 84 -21.18 -9.86 -16.80
C LYS A 84 -20.74 -11.11 -17.57
N GLN A 85 -20.15 -10.95 -18.76
CA GLN A 85 -19.62 -12.05 -19.56
C GLN A 85 -18.50 -12.78 -18.83
N LEU A 86 -17.46 -12.04 -18.33
CA LEU A 86 -16.34 -12.62 -17.61
C LEU A 86 -16.79 -13.28 -16.30
N PHE A 87 -17.73 -12.66 -15.59
CA PHE A 87 -18.32 -13.26 -14.39
C PHE A 87 -18.99 -14.61 -14.67
N LYS A 88 -19.77 -14.70 -15.76
CA LYS A 88 -20.42 -15.94 -16.18
C LYS A 88 -19.42 -17.00 -16.63
N GLU A 89 -18.38 -16.61 -17.34
CA GLU A 89 -17.31 -17.49 -17.82
C GLU A 89 -16.54 -18.13 -16.66
N ILE A 90 -16.17 -17.33 -15.65
CA ILE A 90 -15.40 -17.81 -14.49
C ILE A 90 -16.30 -18.58 -13.53
N ASN A 91 -17.55 -18.15 -13.35
CA ASN A 91 -18.48 -18.65 -12.34
C ASN A 91 -17.81 -18.66 -10.94
N PRO A 92 -17.53 -17.47 -10.36
CA PRO A 92 -16.74 -17.36 -9.12
C PRO A 92 -17.55 -17.77 -7.89
N ASP A 93 -16.86 -18.31 -6.89
CA ASP A 93 -17.40 -18.59 -5.56
C ASP A 93 -17.35 -17.34 -4.66
N VAL A 94 -16.40 -16.44 -4.93
CA VAL A 94 -16.16 -15.22 -4.17
C VAL A 94 -15.95 -14.05 -5.13
N LEU A 95 -16.62 -12.95 -4.84
CA LEU A 95 -16.38 -11.65 -5.49
C LEU A 95 -15.65 -10.72 -4.52
N TYR A 96 -14.50 -10.22 -4.93
CA TYR A 96 -13.73 -9.23 -4.18
C TYR A 96 -13.58 -7.95 -4.98
N ILE A 97 -13.99 -6.82 -4.41
CA ILE A 97 -13.86 -5.48 -5.00
C ILE A 97 -12.82 -4.71 -4.21
N ASN A 98 -11.73 -4.28 -4.84
CA ASN A 98 -10.66 -3.56 -4.18
C ASN A 98 -10.84 -2.04 -4.30
N GLY A 99 -11.34 -1.44 -3.23
CA GLY A 99 -11.65 0.00 -3.14
C GLY A 99 -13.13 0.32 -3.26
N ILE A 100 -13.50 1.58 -2.96
CA ILE A 100 -14.89 2.02 -2.87
C ILE A 100 -15.27 3.01 -3.97
N PHE A 101 -14.36 3.90 -4.38
CA PHE A 101 -14.70 5.10 -5.14
C PHE A 101 -14.48 5.01 -6.67
N SER A 102 -13.87 3.94 -7.16
CA SER A 102 -13.71 3.76 -8.60
C SER A 102 -15.05 3.54 -9.29
N SER A 103 -15.43 4.41 -10.22
CA SER A 103 -16.69 4.25 -10.95
C SER A 103 -16.75 2.96 -11.75
N LYS A 104 -15.61 2.50 -12.31
CA LYS A 104 -15.51 1.32 -13.18
C LYS A 104 -15.20 0.03 -12.42
N PHE A 105 -14.25 0.05 -11.49
CA PHE A 105 -13.75 -1.17 -10.85
C PHE A 105 -14.23 -1.35 -9.40
N SER A 106 -15.01 -0.39 -8.85
CA SER A 106 -15.64 -0.54 -7.54
C SER A 106 -17.15 -0.40 -7.64
N ILE A 107 -17.68 0.76 -8.08
CA ILE A 107 -19.12 1.06 -8.06
C ILE A 107 -19.87 0.19 -9.06
N LEU A 108 -19.40 0.10 -10.31
CA LEU A 108 -20.06 -0.69 -11.36
C LEU A 108 -20.15 -2.17 -10.98
N PRO A 109 -19.06 -2.90 -10.60
CA PRO A 109 -19.20 -4.29 -10.19
C PRO A 109 -20.04 -4.44 -8.90
N ALA A 110 -19.93 -3.52 -7.92
CA ALA A 110 -20.77 -3.57 -6.73
C ALA A 110 -22.27 -3.52 -7.09
N TYR A 111 -22.65 -2.66 -8.01
CA TYR A 111 -24.03 -2.55 -8.50
C TYR A 111 -24.46 -3.79 -9.30
N LEU A 112 -23.64 -4.25 -10.25
CA LEU A 112 -23.96 -5.36 -11.15
C LEU A 112 -24.20 -6.68 -10.42
N PHE A 113 -23.41 -6.93 -9.36
CA PHE A 113 -23.40 -8.21 -8.67
C PHE A 113 -24.06 -8.19 -7.29
N LYS A 114 -24.71 -7.06 -6.90
CA LYS A 114 -25.36 -6.87 -5.61
C LYS A 114 -26.28 -8.04 -5.22
N ASN A 115 -27.10 -8.52 -6.16
CA ASN A 115 -28.14 -9.51 -5.90
C ASN A 115 -27.72 -10.97 -6.15
N PHE A 116 -26.46 -11.20 -6.54
CA PHE A 116 -25.97 -12.55 -6.74
C PHE A 116 -25.74 -13.26 -5.40
N ARG A 117 -26.07 -14.54 -5.33
CA ARG A 117 -25.88 -15.38 -4.13
C ARG A 117 -24.47 -16.00 -4.15
N LEU A 118 -23.49 -15.26 -3.70
CA LEU A 118 -22.10 -15.68 -3.45
C LEU A 118 -21.51 -14.82 -2.35
N ARG A 119 -20.34 -15.21 -1.84
CA ARG A 119 -19.59 -14.35 -0.89
C ARG A 119 -19.11 -13.11 -1.61
N LYS A 120 -19.46 -11.94 -1.09
CA LYS A 120 -19.11 -10.63 -1.67
C LYS A 120 -18.37 -9.78 -0.68
N ILE A 121 -17.21 -9.27 -1.08
CA ILE A 121 -16.29 -8.53 -0.23
C ILE A 121 -15.92 -7.21 -0.91
N VAL A 122 -15.83 -6.14 -0.11
CA VAL A 122 -15.28 -4.85 -0.55
C VAL A 122 -14.14 -4.47 0.39
N GLY A 123 -12.93 -4.39 -0.14
CA GLY A 123 -11.77 -3.89 0.59
C GLY A 123 -11.77 -2.36 0.63
N THR A 124 -11.86 -1.77 1.80
CA THR A 124 -11.99 -0.32 1.98
C THR A 124 -10.68 0.44 1.78
N ARG A 125 -9.54 -0.20 2.08
CA ARG A 125 -8.17 0.27 1.78
C ARG A 125 -7.86 1.67 2.33
N GLY A 126 -8.39 2.01 3.52
CA GLY A 126 -8.18 3.31 4.14
C GLY A 126 -8.88 4.48 3.44
N MET A 127 -9.72 4.19 2.43
CA MET A 127 -10.36 5.24 1.62
C MET A 127 -11.43 6.04 2.38
N LEU A 128 -11.88 5.56 3.55
CA LEU A 128 -12.85 6.22 4.42
C LEU A 128 -12.21 6.96 5.59
N ALA A 129 -10.89 6.94 5.72
CA ALA A 129 -10.16 7.75 6.70
C ALA A 129 -10.41 9.24 6.48
N LYS A 130 -10.48 10.01 7.57
CA LYS A 130 -10.78 11.47 7.55
C LYS A 130 -9.94 12.22 6.52
N GLY A 131 -8.62 12.01 6.50
CA GLY A 131 -7.71 12.64 5.54
C GLY A 131 -8.00 12.25 4.08
N ALA A 132 -8.31 10.98 3.84
CA ALA A 132 -8.67 10.49 2.51
C ALA A 132 -9.99 11.09 2.02
N LEU A 133 -10.97 11.29 2.91
CA LEU A 133 -12.28 11.87 2.57
C LEU A 133 -12.21 13.34 2.21
N GLN A 134 -11.26 14.10 2.75
CA GLN A 134 -11.08 15.53 2.41
C GLN A 134 -10.70 15.74 0.94
N ILE A 135 -9.98 14.79 0.35
CA ILE A 135 -9.59 14.85 -1.07
C ILE A 135 -10.84 14.60 -1.93
N LYS A 136 -11.27 15.59 -2.74
CA LYS A 136 -12.51 15.57 -3.53
C LYS A 136 -13.77 15.33 -2.65
N GLY A 137 -13.80 15.90 -1.46
CA GLY A 137 -14.75 15.61 -0.39
C GLY A 137 -16.22 15.65 -0.80
N LEU A 138 -16.66 16.69 -1.53
CA LEU A 138 -18.06 16.81 -1.98
C LEU A 138 -18.51 15.65 -2.88
N LYS A 139 -17.65 15.20 -3.82
CA LYS A 139 -17.98 14.07 -4.70
C LYS A 139 -18.07 12.77 -3.93
N LYS A 140 -17.19 12.56 -2.95
CA LYS A 140 -17.21 11.36 -2.09
C LYS A 140 -18.41 11.36 -1.17
N ALA A 141 -18.74 12.50 -0.56
CA ALA A 141 -19.92 12.65 0.29
C ALA A 141 -21.22 12.37 -0.47
N ALA A 142 -21.38 12.94 -1.66
CA ALA A 142 -22.55 12.68 -2.51
C ALA A 142 -22.65 11.20 -2.90
N PHE A 143 -21.54 10.57 -3.26
CA PHE A 143 -21.52 9.13 -3.56
C PHE A 143 -21.90 8.28 -2.34
N LEU A 144 -21.33 8.54 -1.17
CA LEU A 144 -21.61 7.80 0.07
C LEU A 144 -23.08 7.95 0.48
N PHE A 145 -23.64 9.14 0.33
CA PHE A 145 -25.07 9.38 0.56
C PHE A 145 -25.92 8.49 -0.38
N LEU A 146 -25.65 8.50 -1.67
CA LEU A 146 -26.37 7.68 -2.66
C LEU A 146 -26.18 6.18 -2.42
N ALA A 147 -24.95 5.75 -2.09
CA ALA A 147 -24.64 4.36 -1.80
C ALA A 147 -25.43 3.87 -0.57
N ASN A 148 -25.60 4.71 0.44
CA ASN A 148 -26.38 4.42 1.63
C ASN A 148 -27.87 4.36 1.31
N GLN A 149 -28.44 5.35 0.60
CA GLN A 149 -29.85 5.36 0.17
C GLN A 149 -30.23 4.14 -0.70
N THR A 150 -29.30 3.68 -1.54
CA THR A 150 -29.53 2.51 -2.41
C THR A 150 -29.15 1.20 -1.75
N ASN A 151 -28.67 1.21 -0.50
CA ASN A 151 -28.16 0.05 0.20
C ASN A 151 -27.12 -0.73 -0.66
N LEU A 152 -26.22 -0.01 -1.35
CA LEU A 152 -25.32 -0.60 -2.33
C LEU A 152 -24.45 -1.70 -1.72
N TYR A 153 -23.96 -1.49 -0.50
CA TYR A 153 -23.05 -2.42 0.20
C TYR A 153 -23.74 -3.33 1.23
N SER A 154 -25.06 -3.32 1.37
CA SER A 154 -25.78 -4.07 2.43
C SER A 154 -25.51 -5.60 2.38
N ASN A 155 -25.28 -6.15 1.18
CA ASN A 155 -25.02 -7.56 0.95
C ASN A 155 -23.51 -7.87 0.78
N TYR A 156 -22.64 -6.90 1.11
CA TYR A 156 -21.20 -7.05 1.06
C TYR A 156 -20.61 -7.12 2.46
N GLN A 157 -19.58 -7.94 2.64
CA GLN A 157 -18.70 -7.85 3.78
C GLN A 157 -17.60 -6.84 3.49
N LEU A 158 -17.43 -5.84 4.37
CA LEU A 158 -16.37 -4.85 4.22
C LEU A 158 -15.10 -5.39 4.86
N HIS A 159 -14.06 -5.52 4.07
CA HIS A 159 -12.74 -5.90 4.53
C HIS A 159 -11.98 -4.66 4.97
N VAL A 160 -11.60 -4.61 6.24
CA VAL A 160 -10.74 -3.60 6.86
C VAL A 160 -9.45 -4.27 7.34
N THR A 161 -8.34 -3.53 7.33
CA THR A 161 -7.03 -4.11 7.58
C THR A 161 -6.52 -3.91 9.02
N ASN A 162 -7.17 -3.03 9.78
CA ASN A 162 -6.86 -2.75 11.18
C ASN A 162 -8.06 -2.11 11.89
N PHE A 163 -7.98 -1.99 13.21
CA PHE A 163 -9.06 -1.42 14.03
C PHE A 163 -9.33 0.07 13.75
N ASN A 164 -8.31 0.86 13.43
CA ASN A 164 -8.51 2.28 13.07
C ASN A 164 -9.34 2.41 11.79
N GLU A 165 -9.06 1.60 10.78
CA GLU A 165 -9.86 1.54 9.55
C GLU A 165 -11.29 1.06 9.84
N GLN A 166 -11.47 0.13 10.78
CA GLN A 166 -12.78 -0.31 11.23
C GLN A 166 -13.60 0.85 11.82
N GLU A 167 -13.00 1.65 12.70
CA GLU A 167 -13.64 2.83 13.26
C GLU A 167 -13.99 3.87 12.18
N ASP A 168 -13.09 4.13 11.24
CA ASP A 168 -13.36 5.05 10.13
C ASP A 168 -14.56 4.56 9.29
N VAL A 169 -14.65 3.26 9.02
CA VAL A 169 -15.78 2.68 8.27
C VAL A 169 -17.10 2.81 9.05
N ILE A 170 -17.09 2.49 10.34
CA ILE A 170 -18.28 2.61 11.21
C ILE A 170 -18.76 4.06 11.29
N ASN A 171 -17.84 5.02 11.41
CA ASN A 171 -18.15 6.43 11.48
C ASN A 171 -18.81 6.97 10.19
N VAL A 172 -18.48 6.39 9.04
CA VAL A 172 -18.97 6.86 7.72
C VAL A 172 -20.20 6.09 7.24
N LEU A 173 -20.25 4.77 7.45
CA LEU A 173 -21.30 3.90 6.90
C LEU A 173 -22.27 3.39 7.97
N GLY A 174 -22.03 3.67 9.24
CA GLY A 174 -22.86 3.22 10.35
C GLY A 174 -22.44 1.86 10.93
N LYS A 175 -23.06 1.48 12.06
CA LYS A 175 -22.71 0.25 12.81
C LYS A 175 -23.28 -1.04 12.21
N GLU A 176 -24.28 -0.93 11.34
CA GLU A 176 -24.98 -2.09 10.77
C GLU A 176 -24.22 -2.76 9.62
N VAL A 177 -23.06 -2.25 9.25
CA VAL A 177 -22.23 -2.83 8.18
C VAL A 177 -21.53 -4.10 8.63
N LYS A 178 -21.50 -5.10 7.75
CA LYS A 178 -20.79 -6.37 8.01
C LYS A 178 -19.29 -6.15 7.82
N LEU A 179 -18.53 -6.15 8.88
CA LEU A 179 -17.08 -5.94 8.87
C LEU A 179 -16.32 -7.25 9.07
N PHE A 180 -15.14 -7.33 8.48
CA PHE A 180 -14.15 -8.36 8.76
C PHE A 180 -12.76 -7.72 8.80
N VAL A 181 -12.06 -7.89 9.91
CA VAL A 181 -10.71 -7.37 10.10
C VAL A 181 -9.71 -8.45 9.68
N ALA A 182 -8.96 -8.17 8.61
CA ALA A 182 -7.84 -9.03 8.19
C ALA A 182 -6.68 -8.14 7.73
N PRO A 183 -5.53 -8.16 8.43
CA PRO A 183 -4.39 -7.32 8.07
C PRO A 183 -3.88 -7.64 6.67
N ASN A 184 -3.30 -6.63 5.99
CA ASN A 184 -2.59 -6.87 4.74
C ASN A 184 -1.43 -7.84 4.98
N LEU A 185 -1.16 -8.68 3.98
CA LEU A 185 -0.05 -9.61 4.02
C LEU A 185 1.23 -8.96 3.46
N PRO A 186 2.41 -9.28 4.04
CA PRO A 186 3.69 -8.86 3.51
C PRO A 186 4.02 -9.59 2.21
N GLN A 187 5.06 -9.14 1.51
CA GLN A 187 5.58 -9.85 0.34
C GLN A 187 6.09 -11.24 0.75
N LYS A 188 5.73 -12.29 -0.02
CA LYS A 188 6.17 -13.67 0.25
C LYS A 188 7.57 -13.87 -0.35
N ILE A 189 8.60 -13.69 0.46
CA ILE A 189 10.01 -13.84 0.05
C ILE A 189 10.81 -14.55 1.13
N THR A 190 11.93 -15.15 0.74
CA THR A 190 12.93 -15.61 1.70
C THR A 190 13.68 -14.42 2.29
N LEU A 191 13.69 -14.32 3.61
CA LEU A 191 14.36 -13.25 4.31
C LEU A 191 15.85 -13.58 4.52
N ASN A 192 16.70 -12.61 4.20
CA ASN A 192 18.14 -12.69 4.45
C ASN A 192 18.58 -11.43 5.21
N TYR A 193 19.27 -11.62 6.33
CA TYR A 193 19.89 -10.50 7.05
C TYR A 193 20.92 -9.81 6.15
N ARG A 194 20.87 -8.48 6.10
CA ARG A 194 21.76 -7.67 5.28
C ARG A 194 22.62 -6.78 6.18
N SER A 195 23.93 -7.02 6.16
CA SER A 195 24.88 -6.18 6.87
C SER A 195 24.99 -4.80 6.21
N LEU A 196 25.47 -3.86 6.99
CA LEU A 196 25.69 -2.48 6.58
C LEU A 196 27.18 -2.22 6.37
N VAL A 197 27.53 -1.45 5.36
CA VAL A 197 28.90 -0.95 5.18
C VAL A 197 29.02 0.35 5.99
N SER A 198 30.08 0.43 6.80
CA SER A 198 30.36 1.64 7.58
C SER A 198 30.69 2.82 6.65
N SER A 199 30.17 4.00 6.99
CA SER A 199 30.40 5.23 6.24
C SER A 199 30.36 6.43 7.18
N ASP A 200 31.20 7.44 6.91
CA ASP A 200 31.17 8.73 7.61
C ASP A 200 29.94 9.58 7.23
N VAL A 201 29.28 9.23 6.13
CA VAL A 201 28.06 9.88 5.65
C VAL A 201 26.87 9.01 6.00
N LEU A 202 25.86 9.58 6.63
CA LEU A 202 24.60 8.85 6.87
C LEU A 202 23.75 8.84 5.59
N ASN A 203 23.61 7.67 4.99
CA ASN A 203 22.80 7.46 3.79
C ASN A 203 21.36 7.17 4.21
N ILE A 204 20.45 8.04 3.82
CA ILE A 204 19.02 7.96 4.11
C ILE A 204 18.25 7.76 2.80
N ILE A 205 17.19 6.97 2.84
CA ILE A 205 16.33 6.73 1.68
C ILE A 205 14.87 7.04 2.00
N ASN A 206 14.17 7.63 1.04
CA ASN A 206 12.71 7.68 0.99
C ASN A 206 12.23 6.98 -0.28
N VAL A 207 11.27 6.07 -0.14
CA VAL A 207 10.62 5.39 -1.28
C VAL A 207 9.11 5.56 -1.13
N ALA A 208 8.56 6.56 -1.82
CA ALA A 208 7.13 6.85 -1.79
C ALA A 208 6.73 7.72 -2.97
N ARG A 209 5.46 7.73 -3.36
CA ARG A 209 4.94 8.75 -4.28
C ARG A 209 5.22 10.14 -3.71
N ILE A 210 5.66 11.05 -4.57
CA ILE A 210 5.86 12.45 -4.17
C ILE A 210 4.50 13.15 -4.16
N SER A 211 3.92 13.21 -2.97
CA SER A 211 2.57 13.71 -2.73
C SER A 211 2.42 14.25 -1.30
N PRO A 212 1.48 15.17 -1.06
CA PRO A 212 1.34 15.80 0.25
C PRO A 212 1.18 14.84 1.42
N GLU A 213 0.46 13.72 1.22
CA GLU A 213 0.21 12.73 2.26
C GLU A 213 1.47 11.98 2.72
N LYS A 214 2.50 11.90 1.86
CA LYS A 214 3.79 11.27 2.21
C LYS A 214 4.75 12.24 2.92
N ASN A 215 4.39 13.52 2.93
CA ASN A 215 4.98 14.56 3.77
C ASN A 215 6.50 14.75 3.58
N LEU A 216 6.97 14.66 2.34
CA LEU A 216 8.39 14.83 2.00
C LEU A 216 8.91 16.22 2.42
N ILE A 217 8.09 17.27 2.35
CA ILE A 217 8.47 18.63 2.79
C ILE A 217 8.89 18.62 4.26
N PHE A 218 8.16 17.93 5.13
CA PHE A 218 8.55 17.80 6.55
C PHE A 218 9.91 17.11 6.70
N ALA A 219 10.13 16.01 5.96
CA ALA A 219 11.42 15.32 5.97
C ALA A 219 12.57 16.28 5.60
N LEU A 220 12.43 17.03 4.52
CA LEU A 220 13.41 18.01 4.06
C LEU A 220 13.63 19.14 5.08
N GLN A 221 12.54 19.68 5.65
CA GLN A 221 12.61 20.76 6.65
C GLN A 221 13.30 20.29 7.94
N SER A 222 13.04 19.06 8.39
CA SER A 222 13.72 18.50 9.57
C SER A 222 15.22 18.35 9.36
N LEU A 223 15.67 18.11 8.13
CA LEU A 223 17.11 18.00 7.81
C LEU A 223 17.83 19.34 7.88
N LYS A 224 17.17 20.50 7.78
CA LYS A 224 17.83 21.82 7.87
C LYS A 224 18.63 22.05 9.15
N LYS A 225 18.24 21.39 10.24
CA LYS A 225 18.90 21.54 11.57
C LYS A 225 19.96 20.47 11.85
N VAL A 226 20.10 19.48 10.99
CA VAL A 226 21.05 18.36 11.13
C VAL A 226 22.48 18.85 10.86
N LYS A 227 23.43 18.48 11.72
CA LYS A 227 24.83 18.93 11.67
C LYS A 227 25.76 17.96 10.95
N ARG A 228 25.43 16.66 10.98
CA ARG A 228 26.25 15.63 10.32
C ARG A 228 26.07 15.63 8.80
N LYS A 229 26.98 14.96 8.09
CA LYS A 229 26.88 14.77 6.64
C LYS A 229 25.78 13.75 6.31
N ILE A 230 24.86 14.13 5.44
CA ILE A 230 23.72 13.30 4.98
C ILE A 230 23.74 13.18 3.46
N LEU A 231 23.52 11.97 2.98
CA LEU A 231 23.06 11.70 1.61
C LEU A 231 21.61 11.20 1.68
N PHE A 232 20.67 11.96 1.14
CA PHE A 232 19.26 11.62 1.15
C PHE A 232 18.75 11.36 -0.27
N ASP A 233 18.54 10.10 -0.60
CA ASP A 233 18.02 9.67 -1.89
C ASP A 233 16.51 9.47 -1.84
N ILE A 234 15.81 10.06 -2.80
CA ILE A 234 14.35 10.08 -2.91
C ILE A 234 13.93 9.31 -4.15
N TYR A 235 13.13 8.26 -3.96
CA TYR A 235 12.54 7.46 -5.02
C TYR A 235 11.01 7.58 -5.00
N GLY A 236 10.42 7.71 -6.19
CA GLY A 236 8.98 7.67 -6.39
C GLY A 236 8.50 8.54 -7.53
N SER A 237 7.30 8.25 -8.02
CA SER A 237 6.66 9.07 -9.05
C SER A 237 6.23 10.42 -8.49
N VAL A 238 6.44 11.48 -9.27
CA VAL A 238 5.88 12.81 -8.98
C VAL A 238 4.38 12.77 -9.26
N TYR A 239 3.59 12.69 -8.20
CA TYR A 239 2.13 12.66 -8.29
C TYR A 239 1.51 14.07 -8.36
N ASN A 240 2.15 15.04 -7.73
CA ASN A 240 1.71 16.43 -7.67
C ASN A 240 2.89 17.35 -7.97
N ASN A 241 2.87 17.97 -9.15
CA ASN A 241 3.96 18.84 -9.61
C ASN A 241 4.12 20.09 -8.73
N ASP A 242 3.02 20.70 -8.26
CA ASP A 242 3.08 21.88 -7.39
C ASP A 242 3.72 21.51 -6.04
N TYR A 243 3.38 20.33 -5.51
CA TYR A 243 4.01 19.82 -4.30
C TYR A 243 5.49 19.54 -4.50
N TRP A 244 5.88 18.92 -5.64
CA TRP A 244 7.28 18.68 -5.97
C TRP A 244 8.07 19.98 -6.12
N SER A 245 7.51 21.01 -6.79
CA SER A 245 8.15 22.33 -6.89
C SER A 245 8.42 22.93 -5.51
N ARG A 246 7.49 22.81 -4.57
CA ARG A 246 7.72 23.25 -3.18
C ARG A 246 8.81 22.43 -2.47
N CYS A 247 8.90 21.12 -2.73
CA CYS A 247 10.00 20.31 -2.20
C CYS A 247 11.34 20.79 -2.75
N GLN A 248 11.43 21.10 -4.05
CA GLN A 248 12.66 21.60 -4.70
C GLN A 248 13.12 22.92 -4.09
N VAL A 249 12.21 23.85 -3.76
CA VAL A 249 12.55 25.07 -3.03
C VAL A 249 13.24 24.74 -1.70
N VAL A 250 12.68 23.83 -0.91
CA VAL A 250 13.27 23.43 0.36
C VAL A 250 14.63 22.75 0.18
N ILE A 251 14.78 21.92 -0.86
CA ILE A 251 16.06 21.26 -1.20
C ILE A 251 17.15 22.30 -1.47
N ASN A 252 16.85 23.35 -2.23
CA ASN A 252 17.81 24.40 -2.55
C ASN A 252 18.23 25.27 -1.33
N GLU A 253 17.46 25.23 -0.25
CA GLU A 253 17.73 25.94 0.99
C GLU A 253 18.48 25.07 2.04
N LEU A 254 18.79 23.81 1.73
CA LEU A 254 19.48 22.92 2.66
C LEU A 254 20.96 23.32 2.81
N PRO A 255 21.54 23.12 4.00
CA PRO A 255 22.96 23.40 4.23
C PRO A 255 23.84 22.40 3.45
N SER A 256 25.09 22.78 3.18
CA SER A 256 26.01 22.04 2.29
C SER A 256 26.40 20.62 2.80
N ASN A 257 26.16 20.33 4.07
CA ASN A 257 26.35 18.99 4.63
C ASN A 257 25.21 18.01 4.29
N ILE A 258 24.12 18.48 3.68
CA ILE A 258 22.96 17.67 3.28
C ILE A 258 22.88 17.63 1.75
N ILE A 259 23.10 16.45 1.18
CA ILE A 259 22.97 16.23 -0.27
C ILE A 259 21.68 15.45 -0.51
N VAL A 260 20.82 15.99 -1.37
CA VAL A 260 19.53 15.36 -1.74
C VAL A 260 19.54 15.01 -3.21
N ASN A 261 19.22 13.74 -3.55
CA ASN A 261 19.10 13.29 -4.93
C ASN A 261 17.69 12.74 -5.19
N TYR A 262 17.04 13.21 -6.22
CA TYR A 262 15.88 12.56 -6.78
C TYR A 262 16.31 11.49 -7.80
N LYS A 263 15.99 10.24 -7.52
CA LYS A 263 16.40 9.06 -8.29
C LYS A 263 15.32 8.53 -9.24
N GLY A 264 14.16 9.21 -9.31
CA GLY A 264 13.06 8.75 -10.15
C GLY A 264 12.26 7.60 -9.52
N VAL A 265 11.61 6.81 -10.37
CA VAL A 265 10.76 5.69 -9.94
C VAL A 265 11.62 4.45 -9.77
N LEU A 266 11.34 3.69 -8.69
CA LEU A 266 12.01 2.43 -8.40
C LEU A 266 11.04 1.27 -8.69
N ASP A 267 11.51 0.30 -9.46
CA ASP A 267 10.75 -0.91 -9.76
C ASP A 267 10.49 -1.72 -8.47
N SER A 268 9.29 -2.28 -8.37
CA SER A 268 8.82 -2.97 -7.16
C SER A 268 9.76 -4.10 -6.70
N ASP A 269 10.36 -4.81 -7.65
CA ASP A 269 11.25 -5.95 -7.38
C ASP A 269 12.63 -5.51 -6.85
N LEU A 270 12.99 -4.24 -7.06
CA LEU A 270 14.27 -3.68 -6.63
C LEU A 270 14.17 -2.98 -5.27
N VAL A 271 12.97 -2.72 -4.74
CA VAL A 271 12.76 -1.90 -3.55
C VAL A 271 13.55 -2.42 -2.35
N ILE A 272 13.41 -3.70 -1.99
CA ILE A 272 14.09 -4.29 -0.83
C ILE A 272 15.61 -4.25 -1.00
N ASN A 273 16.11 -4.60 -2.20
CA ASN A 273 17.52 -4.59 -2.50
C ASN A 273 18.11 -3.18 -2.43
N THR A 274 17.39 -2.18 -2.95
CA THR A 274 17.83 -0.78 -2.89
C THR A 274 17.84 -0.25 -1.47
N ILE A 275 16.74 -0.43 -0.72
CA ILE A 275 16.65 0.04 0.68
C ILE A 275 17.76 -0.57 1.55
N SER A 276 18.15 -1.82 1.31
CA SER A 276 19.18 -2.51 2.13
C SER A 276 20.56 -1.85 2.07
N GLN A 277 20.83 -1.01 1.08
CA GLN A 277 22.09 -0.29 0.88
C GLN A 277 22.17 0.99 1.74
N TYR A 278 21.06 1.39 2.38
CA TYR A 278 20.97 2.61 3.18
C TYR A 278 21.01 2.33 4.67
N HIS A 279 21.39 3.36 5.42
CA HIS A 279 21.46 3.31 6.87
C HIS A 279 20.09 3.42 7.52
N LEU A 280 19.22 4.25 6.94
CA LEU A 280 17.92 4.59 7.52
C LEU A 280 16.89 4.83 6.41
N PHE A 281 15.70 4.28 6.58
CA PHE A 281 14.53 4.63 5.80
C PHE A 281 13.77 5.76 6.49
N TYR A 282 13.49 6.87 5.78
CA TYR A 282 12.86 8.04 6.37
C TYR A 282 11.57 8.43 5.65
N MET A 283 10.43 8.32 6.32
CA MET A 283 9.11 8.66 5.76
C MET A 283 8.15 9.18 6.84
N PRO A 284 8.16 10.51 7.17
CA PRO A 284 7.27 11.11 8.16
C PRO A 284 5.88 11.38 7.57
N THR A 285 5.20 10.32 7.12
CA THR A 285 3.90 10.36 6.46
C THR A 285 2.79 10.95 7.34
N LEU A 286 1.76 11.57 6.74
CA LEU A 286 0.56 12.03 7.45
C LEU A 286 -0.41 10.89 7.78
N GLY A 287 -0.19 9.70 7.22
CA GLY A 287 -0.98 8.51 7.51
C GLY A 287 -0.68 7.35 6.57
N GLU A 288 -0.71 6.15 7.12
CA GLU A 288 -0.63 4.88 6.40
C GLU A 288 -1.68 3.92 6.91
N ASN A 289 -2.31 3.21 5.98
CA ASN A 289 -3.20 2.13 6.37
C ASN A 289 -2.44 0.84 6.74
N TYR A 290 -1.34 0.57 6.02
CA TYR A 290 -0.43 -0.53 6.30
C TYR A 290 1.05 -0.12 6.16
N GLY A 291 1.38 0.57 5.07
CA GLY A 291 2.77 0.98 4.80
C GLY A 291 3.63 -0.17 4.29
N HIS A 292 3.29 -0.75 3.13
CA HIS A 292 4.06 -1.85 2.53
C HIS A 292 5.55 -1.56 2.45
N VAL A 293 5.94 -0.32 2.11
CA VAL A 293 7.35 0.07 2.03
C VAL A 293 8.05 0.09 3.39
N ILE A 294 7.33 0.35 4.48
CA ILE A 294 7.86 0.23 5.84
C ILE A 294 8.22 -1.23 6.14
N VAL A 295 7.32 -2.16 5.78
CA VAL A 295 7.58 -3.61 5.91
C VAL A 295 8.74 -4.03 5.01
N GLN A 296 8.80 -3.54 3.78
CA GLN A 296 9.92 -3.79 2.88
C GLN A 296 11.26 -3.25 3.43
N SER A 297 11.22 -2.14 4.19
CA SER A 297 12.40 -1.64 4.90
C SER A 297 12.86 -2.62 5.99
N PHE A 298 11.93 -3.17 6.79
CA PHE A 298 12.27 -4.22 7.75
C PHE A 298 12.83 -5.47 7.04
N MET A 299 12.23 -5.90 5.93
CA MET A 299 12.73 -7.01 5.12
C MET A 299 14.12 -6.75 4.53
N ALA A 300 14.46 -5.49 4.29
CA ALA A 300 15.80 -5.04 3.89
C ALA A 300 16.78 -4.98 5.07
N SER A 301 16.37 -5.32 6.29
CA SER A 301 17.10 -5.12 7.53
C SER A 301 17.43 -3.64 7.76
N THR A 302 16.65 -2.71 7.23
CA THR A 302 16.90 -1.27 7.33
C THR A 302 15.92 -0.66 8.33
N PRO A 303 16.43 -0.02 9.41
CA PRO A 303 15.58 0.62 10.41
C PRO A 303 14.84 1.81 9.81
N VAL A 304 13.73 2.17 10.44
CA VAL A 304 12.85 3.21 9.92
C VAL A 304 12.75 4.40 10.88
N LEU A 305 12.66 5.61 10.32
CA LEU A 305 12.24 6.83 11.00
C LEU A 305 10.94 7.29 10.36
N ILE A 306 9.85 7.11 11.06
CA ILE A 306 8.50 7.37 10.55
C ILE A 306 7.69 8.23 11.52
N SER A 307 6.51 8.65 11.12
CA SER A 307 5.57 9.30 12.03
C SER A 307 4.72 8.27 12.80
N ASN A 308 4.20 8.67 13.95
CA ASN A 308 3.22 7.91 14.73
C ASN A 308 1.81 7.82 14.06
N LYS A 309 1.69 8.23 12.78
CA LYS A 309 0.46 8.14 11.98
C LYS A 309 0.41 6.87 11.11
N THR A 310 1.12 5.84 11.52
CA THR A 310 1.16 4.54 10.86
C THR A 310 0.72 3.44 11.85
N PRO A 311 0.36 2.23 11.40
CA PRO A 311 0.08 1.11 12.30
C PRO A 311 1.34 0.55 12.98
N TRP A 312 2.54 0.98 12.57
CA TRP A 312 3.82 0.55 13.11
C TRP A 312 4.22 1.45 14.27
N GLN A 313 4.02 0.95 15.50
CA GLN A 313 4.20 1.71 16.74
C GLN A 313 5.23 1.05 17.65
N ASN A 314 5.75 1.83 18.62
CA ASN A 314 6.72 1.37 19.62
C ASN A 314 8.04 0.85 19.02
N LEU A 315 8.46 1.40 17.90
CA LEU A 315 9.62 0.91 17.12
C LEU A 315 10.94 1.04 17.86
N GLU A 316 11.07 2.05 18.75
CA GLU A 316 12.24 2.23 19.61
C GLU A 316 12.40 1.04 20.56
N SER A 317 11.35 0.64 21.26
CA SER A 317 11.38 -0.49 22.19
C SER A 317 11.68 -1.82 21.49
N LEU A 318 11.30 -1.93 20.22
CA LEU A 318 11.55 -3.08 19.35
C LEU A 318 12.93 -3.01 18.66
N ASN A 319 13.70 -1.95 18.90
CA ASN A 319 15.01 -1.70 18.29
C ASN A 319 14.98 -1.78 16.75
N CYS A 320 13.93 -1.29 16.11
CA CYS A 320 13.82 -1.33 14.65
C CYS A 320 13.61 0.06 14.00
N GLY A 321 13.73 1.12 14.80
CA GLY A 321 13.58 2.50 14.35
C GLY A 321 12.82 3.37 15.33
N PHE A 322 12.17 4.42 14.82
CA PHE A 322 11.35 5.36 15.60
C PHE A 322 10.05 5.72 14.87
N ASP A 323 8.99 5.86 15.68
CA ASP A 323 7.67 6.38 15.29
C ASP A 323 7.39 7.67 16.09
N LEU A 324 7.70 8.83 15.52
CA LEU A 324 7.69 10.11 16.21
C LEU A 324 6.45 10.96 15.89
N ASP A 325 6.08 11.84 16.81
CA ASP A 325 5.00 12.79 16.60
C ASP A 325 5.45 13.93 15.68
N LEU A 326 4.67 14.20 14.62
CA LEU A 326 4.94 15.27 13.66
C LEU A 326 4.88 16.68 14.26
N SER A 327 4.25 16.85 15.43
CA SER A 327 4.25 18.12 16.16
C SER A 327 5.62 18.48 16.75
N GLN A 328 6.57 17.54 16.74
CA GLN A 328 7.90 17.69 17.36
C GLN A 328 9.03 17.47 16.33
N PRO A 329 9.17 18.33 15.31
CA PRO A 329 10.16 18.15 14.23
C PRO A 329 11.62 18.12 14.73
N GLU A 330 11.90 18.74 15.88
CA GLU A 330 13.22 18.73 16.49
C GLU A 330 13.69 17.35 16.94
N LEU A 331 12.77 16.46 17.30
CA LEU A 331 13.10 15.08 17.67
C LEU A 331 13.65 14.31 16.47
N PHE A 332 13.08 14.52 15.27
CA PHE A 332 13.59 13.90 14.04
C PHE A 332 15.03 14.35 13.75
N SER A 333 15.31 15.64 13.81
CA SER A 333 16.64 16.20 13.57
C SER A 333 17.65 15.69 14.59
N SER A 334 17.30 15.76 15.89
CA SER A 334 18.15 15.34 17.01
C SER A 334 18.48 13.85 16.94
N LEU A 335 17.52 13.03 16.56
CA LEU A 335 17.73 11.59 16.40
C LEU A 335 18.69 11.30 15.26
N ILE A 336 18.51 11.95 14.10
CA ILE A 336 19.39 11.78 12.95
C ILE A 336 20.84 12.18 13.31
N ASP A 337 21.04 13.22 14.11
CA ASP A 337 22.38 13.62 14.58
C ASP A 337 22.99 12.62 15.57
N LYS A 338 22.18 12.00 16.43
CA LYS A 338 22.65 11.11 17.51
C LYS A 338 22.88 9.66 17.07
N VAL A 339 22.31 9.25 15.94
CA VAL A 339 22.44 7.88 15.43
C VAL A 339 23.92 7.59 15.10
N ASP A 340 24.52 6.63 15.80
CA ASP A 340 25.85 6.10 15.53
C ASP A 340 25.79 4.71 14.88
N MET A 341 26.94 4.14 14.55
CA MET A 341 27.01 2.84 13.90
C MET A 341 26.56 1.68 14.78
N ASP A 342 26.83 1.75 16.09
CA ASP A 342 26.44 0.69 17.03
C ASP A 342 24.91 0.64 17.15
N LEU A 343 24.28 1.81 17.26
CA LEU A 343 22.83 1.93 17.28
C LEU A 343 22.20 1.46 15.97
N LEU A 344 22.77 1.82 14.81
CA LEU A 344 22.31 1.35 13.51
C LEU A 344 22.42 -0.16 13.38
N LEU A 345 23.51 -0.77 13.81
CA LEU A 345 23.68 -2.23 13.76
C LEU A 345 22.67 -2.94 14.68
N LYS A 346 22.42 -2.39 15.86
CA LYS A 346 21.39 -2.87 16.79
C LYS A 346 20.01 -2.82 16.13
N TRP A 347 19.66 -1.67 15.53
CA TRP A 347 18.37 -1.47 14.89
C TRP A 347 18.19 -2.30 13.63
N ARG A 348 19.25 -2.56 12.87
CA ARG A 348 19.17 -3.47 11.72
C ARG A 348 18.80 -4.90 12.12
N LYS A 349 19.35 -5.38 13.24
CA LYS A 349 18.96 -6.68 13.81
C LYS A 349 17.49 -6.67 14.23
N GLY A 350 17.04 -5.61 14.89
CA GLY A 350 15.63 -5.43 15.28
C GLY A 350 14.69 -5.34 14.08
N ALA A 351 15.06 -4.61 13.03
CA ALA A 351 14.30 -4.53 11.79
C ALA A 351 14.15 -5.91 11.12
N PHE A 352 15.23 -6.69 11.08
CA PHE A 352 15.19 -8.05 10.56
C PHE A 352 14.27 -8.97 11.39
N LEU A 353 14.33 -8.91 12.72
CA LEU A 353 13.43 -9.64 13.60
C LEU A 353 11.96 -9.22 13.39
N MET A 354 11.72 -7.91 13.23
CA MET A 354 10.38 -7.40 12.89
C MET A 354 9.87 -7.98 11.56
N ALA A 355 10.74 -8.04 10.54
CA ALA A 355 10.40 -8.68 9.26
C ALA A 355 10.05 -10.16 9.43
N GLN A 356 10.86 -10.91 10.19
CA GLN A 356 10.59 -12.33 10.46
C GLN A 356 9.24 -12.54 11.15
N ASN A 357 8.94 -11.76 12.17
CA ASN A 357 7.66 -11.82 12.89
C ASN A 357 6.48 -11.47 11.97
N THR A 358 6.65 -10.49 11.07
CA THR A 358 5.61 -10.05 10.17
C THR A 358 5.34 -11.07 9.06
N VAL A 359 6.41 -11.61 8.45
CA VAL A 359 6.30 -12.58 7.33
C VAL A 359 5.78 -13.93 7.81
N ASN A 360 6.20 -14.36 9.00
CA ASN A 360 5.83 -15.66 9.58
C ASN A 360 4.51 -15.61 10.38
N ASN A 361 3.77 -14.51 10.33
CA ASN A 361 2.50 -14.40 11.05
C ASN A 361 1.40 -15.24 10.38
N THR A 362 1.26 -16.47 10.85
CA THR A 362 0.27 -17.43 10.34
C THR A 362 -1.17 -17.03 10.66
N GLU A 363 -1.40 -16.26 11.72
CA GLU A 363 -2.72 -15.75 12.09
C GLU A 363 -3.26 -14.82 11.02
N ASN A 364 -2.45 -13.86 10.54
CA ASN A 364 -2.84 -12.96 9.47
C ASN A 364 -3.17 -13.71 8.17
N ILE A 365 -2.43 -14.77 7.85
CA ILE A 365 -2.71 -15.63 6.69
C ILE A 365 -4.06 -16.35 6.91
N SER A 366 -4.29 -16.90 8.11
CA SER A 366 -5.54 -17.58 8.48
C SER A 366 -6.75 -16.64 8.38
N LEU A 367 -6.65 -15.41 8.89
CA LEU A 367 -7.71 -14.40 8.80
C LEU A 367 -8.05 -14.07 7.33
N ASN A 368 -7.05 -13.86 6.48
CA ASN A 368 -7.28 -13.61 5.06
C ASN A 368 -7.87 -14.83 4.34
N LYS A 369 -7.49 -16.04 4.73
CA LYS A 369 -8.11 -17.28 4.23
C LYS A 369 -9.59 -17.36 4.65
N GLN A 370 -9.93 -17.08 5.92
CA GLN A 370 -11.31 -17.05 6.41
C GLN A 370 -12.13 -15.98 5.70
N LEU A 371 -11.55 -14.78 5.45
CA LEU A 371 -12.18 -13.71 4.69
C LEU A 371 -12.64 -14.20 3.31
N LEU A 372 -11.80 -14.96 2.61
CA LEU A 372 -12.09 -15.44 1.24
C LEU A 372 -12.79 -16.78 1.20
N TRP A 373 -12.93 -17.50 2.32
CA TRP A 373 -13.57 -18.80 2.27
C TRP A 373 -15.04 -18.68 1.90
N PRO A 374 -15.56 -19.42 0.89
CA PRO A 374 -16.97 -19.35 0.50
C PRO A 374 -17.89 -19.67 1.70
N ASN A 375 -19.02 -18.99 1.79
CA ASN A 375 -20.06 -19.41 2.72
C ASN A 375 -20.52 -20.80 2.29
N ASN A 376 -20.56 -21.76 3.19
CA ASN A 376 -21.23 -23.02 2.94
C ASN A 376 -22.67 -22.70 2.53
N SER A 377 -23.01 -23.03 1.26
CA SER A 377 -24.33 -22.87 0.67
C SER A 377 -25.34 -23.79 1.37
#